data_90db148642287a6b93e6733a1455747b
#
_entry.id   90db148642287a6b93e6733a1455747b
#
_cell.length_a   1.000
_cell.length_b   1.000
_cell.length_c   1.000
_cell.angle_alpha   90.00
_cell.angle_beta   90.00
_cell.angle_gamma   90.00
#
_symmetry.space_group_name_H-M   'P 1'
#
loop_
_entity.id
_entity.type
_entity.pdbx_description
1 polymer ?
#
loop_
_entity_poly.entity_id
_entity_poly.type
_entity_poly.pdbx_seq_one_letter_code
_entity_poly.pdbx_strand_id
1 'polypeptide(L)'
;MTTASLQNYPVTTHRVKEVTDKISAEVGKVVVGKNEEVKMIVACLLAGGHALLQGVPGVAKTVIAKALANSLNLEFRRIQFTPDLLPSDIVGTFIFDQKVSDFKLRQGPIFANIILADEINRASPKTQSALLEAMQEKQVTVEGTTMKLPFPFMVLATQNPIEFEGTYQLPEAQIDRFLMRIEIGYPSRQETIQILKRLQQIYEWNLKPVVDGKTIQEVIGLVWKVNVDDSVAGYIADIVEATRKHPSVRLGGSPRAATALQTGSAAVALIEGRDYVIPDDVKRVAPHVLPHRLVLSQEALLDGTTQASISSIIVNSVKAP
;
A
#
# COMPACT_ATOMS: atom_id res chain seq x y z
N MET A 1 -32.43 18.69 -5.03
CA MET A 1 -31.81 19.15 -3.78
C MET A 1 -30.30 19.21 -4.01
N THR A 2 -29.79 20.38 -3.85
CA THR A 2 -28.51 20.95 -4.26
C THR A 2 -27.31 20.13 -3.84
N THR A 3 -26.50 19.68 -4.80
CA THR A 3 -25.11 19.29 -4.63
C THR A 3 -24.34 20.50 -4.15
N ALA A 4 -24.00 20.51 -2.85
CA ALA A 4 -23.11 21.52 -2.30
C ALA A 4 -21.78 21.46 -3.04
N SER A 5 -21.47 22.49 -3.80
CA SER A 5 -20.22 22.72 -4.48
C SER A 5 -19.08 22.59 -3.46
N LEU A 6 -18.22 21.60 -3.65
CA LEU A 6 -16.93 21.51 -2.96
C LEU A 6 -16.12 22.75 -3.36
N GLN A 7 -16.12 23.76 -2.49
CA GLN A 7 -15.40 25.01 -2.72
C GLN A 7 -13.90 24.71 -2.81
N ASN A 8 -13.27 25.23 -3.86
CA ASN A 8 -11.83 25.16 -4.16
C ASN A 8 -11.03 26.04 -3.16
N TYR A 9 -10.97 25.63 -1.89
CA TYR A 9 -10.00 26.20 -0.95
C TYR A 9 -8.71 25.38 -0.99
N PRO A 10 -7.53 26.01 -0.83
CA PRO A 10 -6.28 25.28 -0.76
C PRO A 10 -6.35 24.24 0.35
N VAL A 11 -5.91 23.01 0.06
CA VAL A 11 -5.96 21.91 1.01
C VAL A 11 -4.99 22.23 2.15
N THR A 12 -5.52 22.43 3.36
CA THR A 12 -4.75 22.62 4.59
C THR A 12 -4.58 21.29 5.32
N THR A 13 -3.61 21.20 6.22
CA THR A 13 -3.37 20.01 7.06
C THR A 13 -4.61 19.57 7.82
N HIS A 14 -5.37 20.52 8.37
CA HIS A 14 -6.64 20.23 9.03
C HIS A 14 -7.67 19.58 8.10
N ARG A 15 -7.72 20.02 6.84
CA ARG A 15 -8.62 19.43 5.84
C ARG A 15 -8.17 18.01 5.45
N VAL A 16 -6.86 17.72 5.46
CA VAL A 16 -6.36 16.36 5.21
C VAL A 16 -6.90 15.40 6.27
N LYS A 17 -6.81 15.77 7.55
CA LYS A 17 -7.36 14.97 8.65
C LYS A 17 -8.86 14.73 8.45
N GLU A 18 -9.64 15.76 8.18
CA GLU A 18 -11.09 15.64 7.94
C GLU A 18 -11.40 14.69 6.76
N VAL A 19 -10.64 14.79 5.67
CA VAL A 19 -10.78 13.92 4.49
C VAL A 19 -10.47 12.47 4.85
N THR A 20 -9.37 12.22 5.56
CA THR A 20 -8.97 10.85 5.94
C THR A 20 -9.92 10.24 6.96
N ASP A 21 -10.47 11.03 7.89
CA ASP A 21 -11.50 10.58 8.82
C ASP A 21 -12.80 10.19 8.06
N LYS A 22 -13.21 10.97 7.06
CA LYS A 22 -14.36 10.63 6.19
C LYS A 22 -14.12 9.35 5.40
N ILE A 23 -12.91 9.15 4.84
CA ILE A 23 -12.54 7.93 4.14
C ILE A 23 -12.64 6.74 5.09
N SER A 24 -12.03 6.84 6.27
CA SER A 24 -12.05 5.79 7.29
C SER A 24 -13.46 5.44 7.75
N ALA A 25 -14.31 6.44 7.96
CA ALA A 25 -15.70 6.25 8.32
C ALA A 25 -16.51 5.57 7.21
N GLU A 26 -16.30 5.95 5.94
CA GLU A 26 -17.00 5.35 4.80
C GLU A 26 -16.58 3.90 4.59
N VAL A 27 -15.27 3.63 4.60
CA VAL A 27 -14.72 2.27 4.51
C VAL A 27 -15.18 1.41 5.69
N GLY A 28 -15.24 1.98 6.90
CA GLY A 28 -15.69 1.31 8.12
C GLY A 28 -17.15 0.84 8.11
N LYS A 29 -17.98 1.29 7.15
CA LYS A 29 -19.34 0.77 6.97
C LYS A 29 -19.34 -0.70 6.52
N VAL A 30 -18.31 -1.10 5.78
CA VAL A 30 -18.20 -2.46 5.19
C VAL A 30 -17.01 -3.25 5.71
N VAL A 31 -15.99 -2.56 6.23
CA VAL A 31 -14.78 -3.17 6.80
C VAL A 31 -14.83 -2.99 8.32
N VAL A 32 -15.07 -4.07 9.05
CA VAL A 32 -15.21 -4.04 10.50
C VAL A 32 -13.87 -4.29 11.17
N GLY A 33 -13.48 -3.44 12.13
CA GLY A 33 -12.35 -3.66 13.03
C GLY A 33 -10.96 -3.49 12.42
N LYS A 34 -10.84 -2.91 11.21
CA LYS A 34 -9.56 -2.72 10.50
C LYS A 34 -9.21 -1.24 10.29
N ASN A 35 -9.54 -0.40 11.28
CA ASN A 35 -9.37 1.04 11.15
C ASN A 35 -7.89 1.46 11.01
N GLU A 36 -6.99 0.84 11.77
CA GLU A 36 -5.56 1.16 11.71
C GLU A 36 -4.94 0.66 10.40
N GLU A 37 -5.30 -0.55 9.96
CA GLU A 37 -4.84 -1.07 8.68
C GLU A 37 -5.31 -0.19 7.52
N VAL A 38 -6.57 0.26 7.54
CA VAL A 38 -7.12 1.19 6.55
C VAL A 38 -6.37 2.53 6.59
N LYS A 39 -6.11 3.10 7.79
CA LYS A 39 -5.30 4.33 7.93
C LYS A 39 -3.90 4.16 7.35
N MET A 40 -3.24 3.03 7.60
CA MET A 40 -1.90 2.76 7.04
C MET A 40 -1.94 2.59 5.51
N ILE A 41 -3.00 1.99 4.96
CA ILE A 41 -3.19 1.91 3.50
C ILE A 41 -3.39 3.32 2.91
N VAL A 42 -4.18 4.16 3.57
CA VAL A 42 -4.35 5.57 3.17
C VAL A 42 -3.03 6.33 3.26
N ALA A 43 -2.27 6.18 4.35
CA ALA A 43 -0.94 6.77 4.50
C ALA A 43 0.01 6.33 3.38
N CYS A 44 -0.01 5.05 3.02
CA CYS A 44 0.76 4.49 1.92
C CYS A 44 0.36 5.11 0.56
N LEU A 45 -0.93 5.29 0.30
CA LEU A 45 -1.43 5.98 -0.90
C LEU A 45 -0.96 7.44 -0.95
N LEU A 46 -1.09 8.16 0.16
CA LEU A 46 -0.69 9.57 0.25
C LEU A 46 0.83 9.75 0.13
N ALA A 47 1.62 8.79 0.59
CA ALA A 47 3.06 8.74 0.38
C ALA A 47 3.44 8.38 -1.08
N GLY A 48 2.47 8.13 -1.96
CA GLY A 48 2.70 7.74 -3.36
C GLY A 48 3.28 6.34 -3.52
N GLY A 49 3.09 5.48 -2.50
CA GLY A 49 3.64 4.13 -2.43
C GLY A 49 2.64 3.02 -2.75
N HIS A 50 3.13 1.79 -2.67
CA HIS A 50 2.37 0.55 -2.88
C HIS A 50 2.42 -0.28 -1.60
N ALA A 51 1.38 -1.08 -1.31
CA ALA A 51 1.33 -1.88 -0.10
C ALA A 51 1.22 -3.38 -0.41
N LEU A 52 1.94 -4.17 0.40
CA LEU A 52 1.83 -5.62 0.42
C LEU A 52 0.90 -6.02 1.58
N LEU A 53 -0.27 -6.55 1.26
CA LEU A 53 -1.25 -7.00 2.25
C LEU A 53 -1.01 -8.48 2.57
N GLN A 54 -0.59 -8.77 3.77
CA GLN A 54 -0.42 -10.13 4.26
C GLN A 54 -1.58 -10.54 5.17
N GLY A 55 -2.02 -11.77 5.05
CA GLY A 55 -3.09 -12.32 5.87
C GLY A 55 -3.68 -13.55 5.22
N VAL A 56 -4.36 -14.35 6.03
CA VAL A 56 -5.05 -15.56 5.58
C VAL A 56 -6.15 -15.24 4.56
N PRO A 57 -6.59 -16.22 3.77
CA PRO A 57 -7.77 -16.04 2.91
C PRO A 57 -9.01 -15.61 3.71
N GLY A 58 -9.86 -14.78 3.10
CA GLY A 58 -11.15 -14.40 3.70
C GLY A 58 -11.13 -13.24 4.71
N VAL A 59 -9.98 -12.61 5.00
CA VAL A 59 -9.87 -11.46 5.92
C VAL A 59 -10.17 -10.10 5.27
N ALA A 60 -11.04 -10.07 4.26
CA ALA A 60 -11.57 -8.86 3.63
C ALA A 60 -10.55 -8.00 2.82
N LYS A 61 -9.38 -8.52 2.41
CA LYS A 61 -8.37 -7.77 1.63
C LYS A 61 -8.97 -7.13 0.36
N THR A 62 -9.75 -7.89 -0.39
CA THR A 62 -10.45 -7.41 -1.60
C THR A 62 -11.51 -6.36 -1.28
N VAL A 63 -12.24 -6.52 -0.18
CA VAL A 63 -13.26 -5.57 0.28
C VAL A 63 -12.61 -4.24 0.65
N ILE A 64 -11.49 -4.27 1.39
CA ILE A 64 -10.72 -3.07 1.77
C ILE A 64 -10.29 -2.28 0.52
N ALA A 65 -9.66 -2.96 -0.44
CA ALA A 65 -9.16 -2.30 -1.66
C ALA A 65 -10.28 -1.66 -2.48
N LYS A 66 -11.38 -2.39 -2.69
CA LYS A 66 -12.53 -1.91 -3.43
C LYS A 66 -13.28 -0.80 -2.69
N ALA A 67 -13.45 -0.92 -1.37
CA ALA A 67 -14.08 0.11 -0.54
C ALA A 67 -13.28 1.42 -0.55
N LEU A 68 -11.95 1.32 -0.44
CA LEU A 68 -11.07 2.46 -0.53
C LEU A 68 -11.22 3.17 -1.89
N ALA A 69 -11.11 2.45 -2.99
CA ALA A 69 -11.23 3.03 -4.34
C ALA A 69 -12.57 3.75 -4.53
N ASN A 70 -13.67 3.14 -4.11
CA ASN A 70 -15.00 3.75 -4.22
C ASN A 70 -15.12 5.01 -3.36
N SER A 71 -14.60 5.00 -2.12
CA SER A 71 -14.64 6.18 -1.26
C SER A 71 -13.84 7.37 -1.81
N LEU A 72 -12.85 7.10 -2.66
CA LEU A 72 -11.97 8.09 -3.30
C LEU A 72 -12.41 8.47 -4.72
N ASN A 73 -13.49 7.89 -5.25
CA ASN A 73 -13.90 8.03 -6.65
C ASN A 73 -12.75 7.72 -7.63
N LEU A 74 -11.98 6.68 -7.34
CA LEU A 74 -10.86 6.21 -8.14
C LEU A 74 -11.20 4.91 -8.87
N GLU A 75 -10.66 4.73 -10.07
CA GLU A 75 -10.86 3.49 -10.81
C GLU A 75 -10.14 2.33 -10.12
N PHE A 76 -10.89 1.24 -9.92
CA PHE A 76 -10.41 0.00 -9.30
C PHE A 76 -10.40 -1.13 -10.31
N ARG A 77 -9.29 -1.91 -10.32
CA ARG A 77 -9.20 -3.18 -11.05
C ARG A 77 -8.58 -4.25 -10.15
N ARG A 78 -9.08 -5.48 -10.28
CA ARG A 78 -8.51 -6.66 -9.65
C ARG A 78 -7.81 -7.51 -10.70
N ILE A 79 -6.59 -7.92 -10.41
CA ILE A 79 -5.82 -8.88 -11.20
C ILE A 79 -5.59 -10.10 -10.31
N GLN A 80 -6.20 -11.23 -10.66
CA GLN A 80 -5.94 -12.50 -9.99
C GLN A 80 -4.69 -13.11 -10.60
N PHE A 81 -3.65 -13.28 -9.81
CA PHE A 81 -2.42 -13.90 -10.25
C PHE A 81 -2.58 -15.42 -10.25
N THR A 82 -2.32 -16.04 -11.40
CA THR A 82 -2.36 -17.48 -11.64
C THR A 82 -1.09 -17.92 -12.37
N PRO A 83 -0.72 -19.21 -12.33
CA PRO A 83 0.51 -19.68 -13.00
C PRO A 83 0.55 -19.42 -14.51
N ASP A 84 -0.60 -19.36 -15.16
CA ASP A 84 -0.78 -19.13 -16.60
C ASP A 84 -0.91 -17.66 -17.00
N LEU A 85 -1.00 -16.72 -16.01
CA LEU A 85 -1.12 -15.28 -16.29
C LEU A 85 0.14 -14.77 -17.01
N LEU A 86 -0.06 -14.08 -18.14
CA LEU A 86 1.00 -13.48 -18.92
C LEU A 86 1.18 -11.98 -18.60
N PRO A 87 2.38 -11.41 -18.82
CA PRO A 87 2.59 -9.96 -18.72
C PRO A 87 1.61 -9.14 -19.56
N SER A 88 1.29 -9.60 -20.78
CA SER A 88 0.32 -8.96 -21.68
C SER A 88 -1.11 -8.88 -21.12
N ASP A 89 -1.47 -9.82 -20.25
CA ASP A 89 -2.79 -9.80 -19.58
C ASP A 89 -2.87 -8.67 -18.55
N ILE A 90 -1.72 -8.21 -18.04
CA ILE A 90 -1.61 -7.10 -17.09
C ILE A 90 -1.53 -5.76 -17.82
N VAL A 91 -0.60 -5.64 -18.78
CA VAL A 91 -0.28 -4.36 -19.44
C VAL A 91 -1.10 -4.11 -20.69
N GLY A 92 -1.67 -5.15 -21.29
CA GLY A 92 -2.38 -5.07 -22.55
C GLY A 92 -1.51 -5.47 -23.74
N THR A 93 -2.09 -5.41 -24.92
CA THR A 93 -1.45 -5.76 -26.20
C THR A 93 -2.08 -4.98 -27.34
N PHE A 94 -1.37 -4.81 -28.44
CA PHE A 94 -1.94 -4.27 -29.66
C PHE A 94 -2.73 -5.35 -30.39
N ILE A 95 -3.94 -5.00 -30.81
CA ILE A 95 -4.82 -5.84 -31.62
C ILE A 95 -5.11 -5.15 -32.96
N PHE A 96 -5.14 -5.91 -34.04
CA PHE A 96 -5.51 -5.38 -35.34
C PHE A 96 -7.00 -5.12 -35.41
N ASP A 97 -7.40 -3.85 -35.58
CA ASP A 97 -8.78 -3.45 -35.77
C ASP A 97 -9.10 -3.43 -37.25
N GLN A 98 -9.83 -4.44 -37.72
CA GLN A 98 -10.21 -4.58 -39.13
C GLN A 98 -11.06 -3.40 -39.66
N LYS A 99 -11.80 -2.67 -38.79
CA LYS A 99 -12.66 -1.56 -39.22
C LYS A 99 -11.85 -0.34 -39.64
N VAL A 100 -10.70 -0.13 -39.05
CA VAL A 100 -9.80 1.01 -39.34
C VAL A 100 -8.51 0.56 -40.00
N SER A 101 -8.32 -0.76 -40.22
CA SER A 101 -7.11 -1.38 -40.81
C SER A 101 -5.83 -0.94 -40.12
N ASP A 102 -5.86 -0.82 -38.79
CA ASP A 102 -4.74 -0.35 -37.97
C ASP A 102 -4.66 -1.13 -36.65
N PHE A 103 -3.49 -1.08 -36.00
CA PHE A 103 -3.27 -1.66 -34.69
C PHE A 103 -3.73 -0.70 -33.60
N LYS A 104 -4.61 -1.18 -32.71
CA LYS A 104 -5.08 -0.45 -31.54
C LYS A 104 -4.63 -1.14 -30.26
N LEU A 105 -4.17 -0.34 -29.31
CA LEU A 105 -3.90 -0.85 -27.98
C LEU A 105 -5.19 -1.26 -27.29
N ARG A 106 -5.27 -2.53 -26.90
CA ARG A 106 -6.19 -3.01 -25.90
C ARG A 106 -5.52 -2.91 -24.54
N GLN A 107 -5.85 -1.85 -23.80
CA GLN A 107 -5.27 -1.61 -22.47
C GLN A 107 -5.59 -2.76 -21.52
N GLY A 108 -4.58 -3.19 -20.75
CA GLY A 108 -4.74 -4.17 -19.68
C GLY A 108 -5.30 -3.53 -18.40
N PRO A 109 -5.61 -4.35 -17.39
CA PRO A 109 -6.18 -3.89 -16.13
C PRO A 109 -5.27 -2.97 -15.32
N ILE A 110 -3.99 -2.87 -15.64
CA ILE A 110 -3.04 -1.99 -14.96
C ILE A 110 -3.35 -0.50 -15.13
N PHE A 111 -4.11 -0.13 -16.17
CA PHE A 111 -4.52 1.25 -16.44
C PHE A 111 -5.70 1.68 -15.55
N ALA A 112 -5.54 1.54 -14.24
CA ALA A 112 -6.48 2.04 -13.24
C ALA A 112 -5.70 2.66 -12.07
N ASN A 113 -6.39 3.40 -11.21
CA ASN A 113 -5.76 4.10 -10.09
C ASN A 113 -5.36 3.17 -8.95
N ILE A 114 -6.25 2.23 -8.61
CA ILE A 114 -6.03 1.24 -7.54
C ILE A 114 -6.13 -0.15 -8.13
N ILE A 115 -5.01 -0.86 -8.08
CA ILE A 115 -4.89 -2.25 -8.53
C ILE A 115 -4.81 -3.16 -7.31
N LEU A 116 -5.69 -4.13 -7.23
CA LEU A 116 -5.52 -5.27 -6.35
C LEU A 116 -4.84 -6.40 -7.13
N ALA A 117 -3.55 -6.61 -6.88
CA ALA A 117 -2.81 -7.75 -7.39
C ALA A 117 -2.96 -8.92 -6.40
N ASP A 118 -3.98 -9.77 -6.65
CA ASP A 118 -4.36 -10.81 -5.71
C ASP A 118 -3.52 -12.07 -5.93
N GLU A 119 -2.90 -12.57 -4.85
CA GLU A 119 -2.01 -13.74 -4.83
C GLU A 119 -0.79 -13.61 -5.77
N ILE A 120 -0.07 -12.49 -5.66
CA ILE A 120 1.04 -12.13 -6.56
C ILE A 120 2.10 -13.25 -6.69
N ASN A 121 2.30 -14.05 -5.64
CA ASN A 121 3.25 -15.15 -5.59
C ASN A 121 2.83 -16.39 -6.42
N ARG A 122 1.62 -16.43 -6.99
CA ARG A 122 1.17 -17.56 -7.82
C ARG A 122 1.57 -17.44 -9.29
N ALA A 123 1.87 -16.25 -9.78
CA ALA A 123 2.30 -16.08 -11.17
C ALA A 123 3.82 -16.20 -11.33
N SER A 124 4.24 -16.43 -12.58
CA SER A 124 5.66 -16.55 -12.94
C SER A 124 6.46 -15.28 -12.58
N PRO A 125 7.78 -15.40 -12.32
CA PRO A 125 8.64 -14.24 -12.06
C PRO A 125 8.60 -13.18 -13.16
N LYS A 126 8.40 -13.58 -14.42
CA LYS A 126 8.27 -12.67 -15.55
C LYS A 126 7.02 -11.78 -15.43
N THR A 127 5.91 -12.38 -15.02
CA THR A 127 4.62 -11.68 -14.83
C THR A 127 4.67 -10.77 -13.61
N GLN A 128 5.29 -11.24 -12.50
CA GLN A 128 5.54 -10.41 -11.32
C GLN A 128 6.39 -9.18 -11.67
N SER A 129 7.48 -9.38 -12.45
CA SER A 129 8.38 -8.29 -12.86
C SER A 129 7.68 -7.21 -13.67
N ALA A 130 6.74 -7.55 -14.54
CA ALA A 130 5.99 -6.58 -15.32
C ALA A 130 5.15 -5.63 -14.42
N LEU A 131 4.50 -6.18 -13.38
CA LEU A 131 3.78 -5.36 -12.40
C LEU A 131 4.74 -4.49 -11.59
N LEU A 132 5.85 -5.07 -11.10
CA LEU A 132 6.82 -4.38 -10.25
C LEU A 132 7.59 -3.27 -11.00
N GLU A 133 7.79 -3.41 -12.30
CA GLU A 133 8.33 -2.37 -13.17
C GLU A 133 7.34 -1.21 -13.28
N ALA A 134 6.08 -1.51 -13.57
CA ALA A 134 5.03 -0.52 -13.66
C ALA A 134 4.84 0.27 -12.35
N MET A 135 4.99 -0.39 -11.19
CA MET A 135 4.95 0.25 -9.87
C MET A 135 6.06 1.28 -9.70
N GLN A 136 7.28 0.96 -10.15
CA GLN A 136 8.44 1.81 -9.99
C GLN A 136 8.44 2.97 -10.97
N GLU A 137 8.20 2.68 -12.24
CA GLU A 137 8.32 3.65 -13.34
C GLU A 137 7.04 4.50 -13.54
N LYS A 138 5.90 4.08 -12.96
CA LYS A 138 4.57 4.69 -13.13
C LYS A 138 4.17 4.81 -14.61
N GLN A 139 4.71 3.91 -15.41
CA GLN A 139 4.47 3.77 -16.85
C GLN A 139 4.65 2.32 -17.28
N VAL A 140 4.14 1.97 -18.43
CA VAL A 140 4.33 0.66 -19.07
C VAL A 140 4.75 0.86 -20.52
N THR A 141 5.56 -0.08 -21.02
CA THR A 141 5.96 -0.11 -22.43
C THR A 141 5.38 -1.36 -23.08
N VAL A 142 4.52 -1.17 -24.08
CA VAL A 142 3.91 -2.24 -24.88
C VAL A 142 4.36 -2.09 -26.32
N GLU A 143 5.07 -3.10 -26.84
CA GLU A 143 5.57 -3.11 -28.24
C GLU A 143 6.31 -1.81 -28.64
N GLY A 144 7.16 -1.29 -27.74
CA GLY A 144 7.93 -0.08 -27.97
C GLY A 144 7.21 1.24 -27.69
N THR A 145 5.92 1.21 -27.39
CA THR A 145 5.15 2.41 -27.02
C THR A 145 5.05 2.54 -25.50
N THR A 146 5.61 3.62 -24.95
CA THR A 146 5.56 3.91 -23.52
C THR A 146 4.34 4.77 -23.17
N MET A 147 3.58 4.34 -22.17
CA MET A 147 2.37 4.98 -21.71
C MET A 147 2.40 5.20 -20.22
N LYS A 148 2.00 6.40 -19.77
CA LYS A 148 1.90 6.72 -18.36
C LYS A 148 0.66 6.07 -17.75
N LEU A 149 0.82 5.62 -16.50
CA LEU A 149 -0.31 5.13 -15.70
C LEU A 149 -1.10 6.31 -15.09
N PRO A 150 -2.37 6.10 -14.73
CA PRO A 150 -3.17 7.13 -14.09
C PRO A 150 -2.54 7.60 -12.77
N PHE A 151 -2.75 8.86 -12.40
CA PHE A 151 -2.31 9.38 -11.11
C PHE A 151 -3.52 9.79 -10.26
N PRO A 152 -3.60 9.40 -8.98
CA PRO A 152 -2.64 8.52 -8.28
C PRO A 152 -2.69 7.08 -8.80
N PHE A 153 -1.56 6.37 -8.64
CA PHE A 153 -1.44 4.95 -8.98
C PHE A 153 -0.95 4.17 -7.77
N MET A 154 -1.74 3.21 -7.30
CA MET A 154 -1.41 2.36 -6.16
C MET A 154 -1.68 0.90 -6.47
N VAL A 155 -0.72 0.05 -6.17
CA VAL A 155 -0.89 -1.40 -6.16
C VAL A 155 -1.02 -1.87 -4.71
N LEU A 156 -2.08 -2.60 -4.44
CA LEU A 156 -2.29 -3.40 -3.24
C LEU A 156 -2.06 -4.86 -3.65
N ALA A 157 -0.87 -5.39 -3.37
CA ALA A 157 -0.58 -6.80 -3.65
C ALA A 157 -0.96 -7.65 -2.45
N THR A 158 -1.50 -8.85 -2.68
CA THR A 158 -1.75 -9.81 -1.60
C THR A 158 -0.81 -10.99 -1.70
N GLN A 159 -0.40 -11.48 -0.56
CA GLN A 159 0.32 -12.73 -0.39
C GLN A 159 -0.37 -13.60 0.64
N ASN A 160 -0.51 -14.89 0.35
CA ASN A 160 -0.92 -15.87 1.33
C ASN A 160 0.34 -16.51 1.92
N PRO A 161 0.66 -16.30 3.21
CA PRO A 161 1.88 -16.83 3.81
C PRO A 161 1.85 -18.35 4.05
N ILE A 162 0.69 -19.00 3.90
CA ILE A 162 0.50 -20.43 4.22
C ILE A 162 0.64 -21.30 2.97
N GLU A 163 0.44 -20.76 1.78
CA GLU A 163 0.54 -21.50 0.52
C GLU A 163 1.99 -21.50 -0.01
N PHE A 164 2.67 -22.65 0.11
CA PHE A 164 4.03 -22.85 -0.42
C PHE A 164 4.03 -23.66 -1.73
N GLU A 165 3.07 -24.56 -1.94
CA GLU A 165 3.01 -25.38 -3.15
C GLU A 165 2.56 -24.56 -4.37
N GLY A 166 3.33 -24.66 -5.47
CA GLY A 166 3.01 -23.97 -6.73
C GLY A 166 3.17 -22.45 -6.69
N THR A 167 3.94 -21.89 -5.73
CA THR A 167 4.17 -20.45 -5.60
C THR A 167 5.61 -20.06 -5.93
N TYR A 168 5.76 -18.86 -6.50
CA TYR A 168 7.05 -18.22 -6.76
C TYR A 168 7.25 -17.10 -5.76
N GLN A 169 8.09 -17.32 -4.77
CA GLN A 169 8.40 -16.31 -3.75
C GLN A 169 9.00 -15.06 -4.41
N LEU A 170 8.53 -13.90 -3.98
CA LEU A 170 9.14 -12.63 -4.38
C LEU A 170 10.53 -12.50 -3.73
N PRO A 171 11.60 -12.27 -4.52
CA PRO A 171 12.91 -11.94 -3.96
C PRO A 171 12.85 -10.67 -3.08
N GLU A 172 13.72 -10.59 -2.07
CA GLU A 172 13.79 -9.46 -1.13
C GLU A 172 13.90 -8.10 -1.85
N ALA A 173 14.70 -8.04 -2.93
CA ALA A 173 14.85 -6.82 -3.73
C ALA A 173 13.56 -6.38 -4.44
N GLN A 174 12.63 -7.30 -4.68
CA GLN A 174 11.32 -7.01 -5.25
C GLN A 174 10.31 -6.61 -4.16
N ILE A 175 10.37 -7.23 -3.00
CA ILE A 175 9.55 -6.87 -1.84
C ILE A 175 9.91 -5.46 -1.35
N ASP A 176 11.16 -5.04 -1.41
CA ASP A 176 11.64 -3.68 -1.05
C ASP A 176 10.99 -2.55 -1.88
N ARG A 177 10.32 -2.88 -3.00
CA ARG A 177 9.55 -1.90 -3.80
C ARG A 177 8.22 -1.52 -3.19
N PHE A 178 7.67 -2.34 -2.30
CA PHE A 178 6.48 -1.99 -1.53
C PHE A 178 6.86 -1.03 -0.40
N LEU A 179 6.16 0.09 -0.32
CA LEU A 179 6.39 1.08 0.74
C LEU A 179 6.10 0.48 2.11
N MET A 180 4.95 -0.19 2.23
CA MET A 180 4.48 -0.79 3.48
C MET A 180 4.05 -2.25 3.27
N ARG A 181 4.31 -3.07 4.29
CA ARG A 181 3.69 -4.37 4.50
C ARG A 181 2.66 -4.24 5.61
N ILE A 182 1.42 -4.56 5.31
CA ILE A 182 0.30 -4.41 6.25
C ILE A 182 -0.29 -5.79 6.51
N GLU A 183 -0.24 -6.21 7.77
CA GLU A 183 -0.78 -7.50 8.19
C GLU A 183 -2.26 -7.35 8.53
N ILE A 184 -3.11 -8.16 7.88
CA ILE A 184 -4.54 -8.18 8.11
C ILE A 184 -4.86 -9.48 8.85
N GLY A 185 -5.00 -9.37 10.16
CA GLY A 185 -5.32 -10.50 11.03
C GLY A 185 -6.79 -10.90 10.98
N TYR A 186 -7.12 -12.01 11.64
CA TYR A 186 -8.51 -12.40 11.85
C TYR A 186 -9.28 -11.33 12.63
N PRO A 187 -10.60 -11.23 12.42
CA PRO A 187 -11.44 -10.40 13.27
C PRO A 187 -11.52 -11.01 14.68
N SER A 188 -11.57 -10.14 15.69
CA SER A 188 -11.87 -10.54 17.06
C SER A 188 -13.30 -11.12 17.17
N ARG A 189 -13.62 -11.76 18.30
CA ARG A 189 -14.98 -12.26 18.55
C ARG A 189 -16.04 -11.14 18.44
N GLN A 190 -15.74 -9.96 18.97
CA GLN A 190 -16.67 -8.81 18.90
C GLN A 190 -16.86 -8.31 17.48
N GLU A 191 -15.80 -8.19 16.70
CA GLU A 191 -15.83 -7.82 15.28
C GLU A 191 -16.59 -8.87 14.46
N THR A 192 -16.38 -10.15 14.72
CA THR A 192 -17.11 -11.23 14.06
C THR A 192 -18.63 -11.11 14.31
N ILE A 193 -19.04 -10.80 15.55
CA ILE A 193 -20.46 -10.55 15.87
C ILE A 193 -20.98 -9.35 15.07
N GLN A 194 -20.20 -8.27 14.95
CA GLN A 194 -20.58 -7.09 14.16
C GLN A 194 -20.71 -7.43 12.67
N ILE A 195 -19.79 -8.22 12.12
CA ILE A 195 -19.84 -8.69 10.73
C ILE A 195 -21.15 -9.46 10.48
N LEU A 196 -21.47 -10.41 11.36
CA LEU A 196 -22.71 -11.20 11.26
C LEU A 196 -23.98 -10.33 11.33
N LYS A 197 -24.00 -9.32 12.21
CA LYS A 197 -25.12 -8.40 12.33
C LYS A 197 -25.30 -7.47 11.11
N ARG A 198 -24.22 -7.19 10.38
CA ARG A 198 -24.18 -6.29 9.21
C ARG A 198 -24.08 -7.04 7.88
N LEU A 199 -24.30 -8.34 7.88
CA LEU A 199 -24.01 -9.22 6.74
C LEU A 199 -24.66 -8.70 5.44
N GLN A 200 -25.94 -8.39 5.46
CA GLN A 200 -26.64 -7.85 4.30
C GLN A 200 -26.03 -6.53 3.82
N GLN A 201 -25.73 -5.60 4.72
CA GLN A 201 -25.10 -4.31 4.39
C GLN A 201 -23.70 -4.49 3.79
N ILE A 202 -22.96 -5.53 4.24
CA ILE A 202 -21.62 -5.85 3.73
C ILE A 202 -21.69 -6.48 2.33
N TYR A 203 -22.72 -7.23 1.99
CA TYR A 203 -22.89 -7.82 0.66
C TYR A 203 -23.50 -6.87 -0.36
N GLU A 204 -24.44 -6.03 0.03
CA GLU A 204 -25.18 -5.10 -0.82
C GLU A 204 -24.68 -3.66 -0.72
N TRP A 205 -23.40 -3.47 -0.35
CA TRP A 205 -22.89 -2.15 -0.08
C TRP A 205 -22.83 -1.23 -1.30
N ASN A 206 -23.21 0.01 -1.09
CA ASN A 206 -23.10 1.11 -2.05
C ASN A 206 -22.40 2.27 -1.35
N LEU A 207 -21.06 2.22 -1.30
CA LEU A 207 -20.26 3.31 -0.74
C LEU A 207 -20.30 4.52 -1.68
N LYS A 208 -20.43 5.69 -1.08
CA LYS A 208 -20.42 6.94 -1.82
C LYS A 208 -19.02 7.53 -1.81
N PRO A 209 -18.57 8.14 -2.91
CA PRO A 209 -17.35 8.93 -2.89
C PRO A 209 -17.45 10.05 -1.85
N VAL A 210 -16.47 10.13 -0.96
CA VAL A 210 -16.38 11.18 0.07
C VAL A 210 -15.36 12.24 -0.28
N VAL A 211 -14.52 11.93 -1.28
CA VAL A 211 -13.49 12.82 -1.85
C VAL A 211 -13.31 12.48 -3.32
N ASP A 212 -12.86 13.45 -4.11
CA ASP A 212 -12.52 13.23 -5.51
C ASP A 212 -11.02 12.99 -5.71
N GLY A 213 -10.67 12.39 -6.85
CA GLY A 213 -9.28 12.08 -7.18
C GLY A 213 -8.37 13.30 -7.25
N LYS A 214 -8.90 14.48 -7.60
CA LYS A 214 -8.12 15.73 -7.64
C LYS A 214 -7.69 16.16 -6.23
N THR A 215 -8.60 16.10 -5.26
CA THR A 215 -8.27 16.36 -3.86
C THR A 215 -7.19 15.42 -3.34
N ILE A 216 -7.26 14.12 -3.70
CA ILE A 216 -6.21 13.17 -3.31
C ILE A 216 -4.86 13.52 -3.95
N GLN A 217 -4.83 13.96 -5.21
CA GLN A 217 -3.59 14.41 -5.87
C GLN A 217 -2.98 15.63 -5.15
N GLU A 218 -3.81 16.59 -4.74
CA GLU A 218 -3.38 17.75 -3.97
C GLU A 218 -2.80 17.35 -2.60
N VAL A 219 -3.46 16.43 -1.90
CA VAL A 219 -2.98 15.88 -0.61
C VAL A 219 -1.65 15.16 -0.76
N ILE A 220 -1.48 14.33 -1.80
CA ILE A 220 -0.20 13.68 -2.11
C ILE A 220 0.92 14.74 -2.29
N GLY A 221 0.61 15.84 -2.97
CA GLY A 221 1.56 16.96 -3.13
C GLY A 221 1.95 17.62 -1.80
N LEU A 222 1.08 17.60 -0.78
CA LEU A 222 1.38 18.15 0.54
C LEU A 222 2.33 17.27 1.37
N VAL A 223 2.33 15.95 1.18
CA VAL A 223 3.25 15.04 1.91
C VAL A 223 4.70 15.47 1.75
N TRP A 224 5.09 15.90 0.55
CA TRP A 224 6.44 16.37 0.25
C TRP A 224 6.79 17.75 0.84
N LYS A 225 5.79 18.45 1.42
CA LYS A 225 5.97 19.75 2.07
C LYS A 225 5.94 19.66 3.59
N VAL A 226 5.68 18.45 4.14
CA VAL A 226 5.73 18.21 5.58
C VAL A 226 7.15 18.40 6.07
N ASN A 227 7.32 19.20 7.11
CA ASN A 227 8.63 19.45 7.70
C ASN A 227 9.15 18.23 8.43
N VAL A 228 10.38 17.83 8.14
CA VAL A 228 11.12 16.79 8.85
C VAL A 228 12.37 17.45 9.43
N ASP A 229 12.37 17.68 10.73
CA ASP A 229 13.48 18.27 11.44
C ASP A 229 14.72 17.36 11.34
N ASP A 230 15.92 17.96 11.33
CA ASP A 230 17.18 17.23 11.24
C ASP A 230 17.34 16.19 12.35
N SER A 231 16.82 16.45 13.55
CA SER A 231 16.84 15.50 14.67
C SER A 231 15.97 14.26 14.37
N VAL A 232 14.82 14.42 13.73
CA VAL A 232 13.95 13.31 13.30
C VAL A 232 14.56 12.58 12.11
N ALA A 233 15.19 13.29 11.18
CA ALA A 233 15.92 12.66 10.07
C ALA A 233 17.11 11.84 10.60
N GLY A 234 17.83 12.36 11.59
CA GLY A 234 18.88 11.62 12.32
C GLY A 234 18.33 10.36 12.99
N TYR A 235 17.19 10.46 13.68
CA TYR A 235 16.53 9.31 14.32
C TYR A 235 16.15 8.21 13.31
N ILE A 236 15.62 8.58 12.15
CA ILE A 236 15.34 7.63 11.05
C ILE A 236 16.63 6.95 10.58
N ALA A 237 17.70 7.72 10.39
CA ALA A 237 18.99 7.18 9.96
C ALA A 237 19.57 6.21 11.00
N ASP A 238 19.51 6.55 12.29
CA ASP A 238 19.95 5.71 13.39
C ASP A 238 19.18 4.39 13.46
N ILE A 239 17.85 4.42 13.28
CA ILE A 239 17.03 3.21 13.21
C ILE A 239 17.50 2.31 12.05
N VAL A 240 17.68 2.87 10.85
CA VAL A 240 18.10 2.08 9.69
C VAL A 240 19.52 1.53 9.88
N GLU A 241 20.43 2.32 10.45
CA GLU A 241 21.78 1.86 10.78
C GLU A 241 21.76 0.75 11.84
N ALA A 242 20.94 0.88 12.87
CA ALA A 242 20.77 -0.15 13.90
C ALA A 242 20.28 -1.48 13.29
N THR A 243 19.44 -1.46 12.24
CA THR A 243 19.05 -2.68 11.52
C THR A 243 20.24 -3.41 10.92
N ARG A 244 21.26 -2.66 10.43
CA ARG A 244 22.45 -3.23 9.78
C ARG A 244 23.48 -3.78 10.79
N LYS A 245 23.44 -3.26 12.02
CA LYS A 245 24.37 -3.65 13.09
C LYS A 245 23.82 -4.73 14.02
N HIS A 246 22.54 -5.06 13.93
CA HIS A 246 21.90 -6.02 14.83
C HIS A 246 22.39 -7.45 14.56
N PRO A 247 22.85 -8.21 15.57
CA PRO A 247 23.47 -9.52 15.39
C PRO A 247 22.54 -10.56 14.72
N SER A 248 21.24 -10.49 14.99
CA SER A 248 20.23 -11.37 14.37
C SER A 248 19.86 -10.99 12.93
N VAL A 249 20.46 -9.93 12.36
CA VAL A 249 20.15 -9.44 11.01
C VAL A 249 21.34 -9.67 10.10
N ARG A 250 21.14 -10.47 9.04
CA ARG A 250 22.12 -10.71 7.96
C ARG A 250 22.14 -9.57 6.95
N LEU A 251 20.95 -9.02 6.61
CA LEU A 251 20.81 -7.89 5.70
C LEU A 251 19.81 -6.91 6.31
N GLY A 252 20.27 -5.71 6.64
CA GLY A 252 19.46 -4.63 7.20
C GLY A 252 18.83 -3.73 6.14
N GLY A 253 18.13 -2.70 6.60
CA GLY A 253 17.40 -1.76 5.75
C GLY A 253 18.31 -1.04 4.73
N SER A 254 17.84 -0.96 3.48
CA SER A 254 18.43 -0.18 2.40
C SER A 254 18.15 1.33 2.58
N PRO A 255 18.74 2.23 1.78
CA PRO A 255 18.32 3.64 1.74
C PRO A 255 16.83 3.82 1.46
N ARG A 256 16.20 2.87 0.74
CA ARG A 256 14.73 2.86 0.55
C ARG A 256 13.97 2.70 1.86
N ALA A 257 14.52 2.00 2.85
CA ALA A 257 13.90 1.92 4.18
C ALA A 257 13.84 3.29 4.85
N ALA A 258 14.90 4.08 4.79
CA ALA A 258 14.94 5.44 5.34
C ALA A 258 13.93 6.36 4.64
N THR A 259 13.93 6.37 3.30
CA THR A 259 12.96 7.18 2.53
C THR A 259 11.52 6.74 2.77
N ALA A 260 11.26 5.42 2.93
CA ALA A 260 9.94 4.89 3.24
C ALA A 260 9.48 5.27 4.65
N LEU A 261 10.38 5.24 5.65
CA LEU A 261 10.08 5.73 7.00
C LEU A 261 9.73 7.22 6.96
N GLN A 262 10.54 8.04 6.28
CA GLN A 262 10.31 9.48 6.20
C GLN A 262 8.98 9.82 5.51
N THR A 263 8.74 9.30 4.30
CA THR A 263 7.53 9.60 3.54
C THR A 263 6.28 9.03 4.20
N GLY A 264 6.36 7.82 4.77
CA GLY A 264 5.28 7.22 5.54
C GLY A 264 4.94 8.04 6.78
N SER A 265 5.96 8.50 7.53
CA SER A 265 5.77 9.34 8.73
C SER A 265 5.19 10.71 8.37
N ALA A 266 5.61 11.31 7.26
CA ALA A 266 5.04 12.55 6.77
C ALA A 266 3.56 12.40 6.39
N ALA A 267 3.18 11.27 5.76
CA ALA A 267 1.79 10.98 5.46
C ALA A 267 0.96 10.78 6.74
N VAL A 268 1.50 10.08 7.76
CA VAL A 268 0.85 9.91 9.06
C VAL A 268 0.69 11.25 9.78
N ALA A 269 1.71 12.11 9.79
CA ALA A 269 1.62 13.44 10.39
C ALA A 269 0.48 14.27 9.77
N LEU A 270 0.33 14.25 8.44
CA LEU A 270 -0.78 14.91 7.75
C LEU A 270 -2.16 14.34 8.11
N ILE A 271 -2.28 13.01 8.19
CA ILE A 271 -3.50 12.33 8.61
C ILE A 271 -3.90 12.75 10.03
N GLU A 272 -2.93 12.98 10.90
CA GLU A 272 -3.17 13.47 12.26
C GLU A 272 -3.32 15.01 12.32
N GLY A 273 -3.28 15.72 11.17
CA GLY A 273 -3.51 17.15 11.05
C GLY A 273 -2.29 18.03 11.34
N ARG A 274 -1.08 17.48 11.25
CA ARG A 274 0.19 18.18 11.48
C ARG A 274 0.97 18.37 10.16
N ASP A 275 1.73 19.44 10.06
CA ASP A 275 2.64 19.75 8.96
C ASP A 275 4.11 19.49 9.29
N TYR A 276 4.36 18.78 10.38
CA TYR A 276 5.68 18.32 10.81
C TYR A 276 5.63 16.90 11.37
N VAL A 277 6.73 16.18 11.21
CA VAL A 277 6.90 14.81 11.71
C VAL A 277 7.43 14.82 13.14
N ILE A 278 6.90 13.92 13.97
CA ILE A 278 7.40 13.63 15.31
C ILE A 278 7.94 12.17 15.38
N PRO A 279 8.82 11.84 16.35
CA PRO A 279 9.34 10.49 16.49
C PRO A 279 8.28 9.39 16.62
N ASP A 280 7.12 9.71 17.19
CA ASP A 280 6.03 8.74 17.33
C ASP A 280 5.40 8.37 15.97
N ASP A 281 5.42 9.27 14.97
CA ASP A 281 5.00 8.93 13.61
C ASP A 281 5.95 7.88 13.01
N VAL A 282 7.26 8.06 13.23
CA VAL A 282 8.28 7.10 12.77
C VAL A 282 8.07 5.74 13.43
N LYS A 283 7.84 5.72 14.75
CA LYS A 283 7.55 4.48 15.50
C LYS A 283 6.28 3.80 15.00
N ARG A 284 5.24 4.56 14.66
CA ARG A 284 3.98 4.02 14.15
C ARG A 284 4.11 3.41 12.75
N VAL A 285 4.97 3.98 11.91
CA VAL A 285 5.20 3.51 10.53
C VAL A 285 6.20 2.35 10.48
N ALA A 286 7.19 2.34 11.38
CA ALA A 286 8.28 1.38 11.36
C ALA A 286 7.85 -0.10 11.33
N PRO A 287 6.80 -0.57 12.04
CA PRO A 287 6.31 -1.95 11.95
C PRO A 287 5.80 -2.34 10.56
N HIS A 288 5.42 -1.37 9.75
CA HIS A 288 4.94 -1.58 8.38
C HIS A 288 6.05 -1.45 7.33
N VAL A 289 7.16 -0.79 7.66
CA VAL A 289 8.25 -0.50 6.73
C VAL A 289 9.43 -1.43 6.90
N LEU A 290 9.84 -1.73 8.13
CA LEU A 290 11.09 -2.45 8.39
C LEU A 290 11.00 -3.97 8.19
N PRO A 291 9.97 -4.69 8.69
CA PRO A 291 10.01 -6.15 8.74
C PRO A 291 10.29 -6.82 7.39
N HIS A 292 9.68 -6.35 6.31
CA HIS A 292 9.85 -6.95 4.98
C HIS A 292 11.16 -6.53 4.28
N ARG A 293 12.01 -5.74 4.95
CA ARG A 293 13.33 -5.27 4.49
C ARG A 293 14.48 -5.88 5.28
N LEU A 294 14.15 -6.73 6.26
CA LEU A 294 15.15 -7.39 7.09
C LEU A 294 15.29 -8.87 6.69
N VAL A 295 16.51 -9.30 6.46
CA VAL A 295 16.83 -10.72 6.31
C VAL A 295 17.54 -11.16 7.60
N LEU A 296 16.94 -12.09 8.32
CA LEU A 296 17.48 -12.58 9.58
C LEU A 296 18.65 -13.57 9.35
N SER A 297 19.50 -13.73 10.35
CA SER A 297 20.51 -14.77 10.39
C SER A 297 19.85 -16.16 10.52
N GLN A 298 20.54 -17.21 10.11
CA GLN A 298 20.02 -18.57 10.23
C GLN A 298 19.78 -18.96 11.69
N GLU A 299 20.65 -18.54 12.60
CA GLU A 299 20.52 -18.77 14.04
C GLU A 299 19.23 -18.15 14.58
N ALA A 300 18.96 -16.88 14.25
CA ALA A 300 17.75 -16.20 14.67
C ALA A 300 16.47 -16.86 14.13
N LEU A 301 16.51 -17.39 12.89
CA LEU A 301 15.38 -18.13 12.32
C LEU A 301 15.15 -19.48 13.03
N LEU A 302 16.21 -20.20 13.39
CA LEU A 302 16.13 -21.45 14.16
C LEU A 302 15.56 -21.23 15.56
N ASP A 303 15.88 -20.08 16.19
CA ASP A 303 15.34 -19.67 17.48
C ASP A 303 13.86 -19.18 17.41
N GLY A 304 13.24 -19.25 16.24
CA GLY A 304 11.85 -18.80 16.03
C GLY A 304 11.66 -17.28 16.06
N THR A 305 12.75 -16.52 15.95
CA THR A 305 12.73 -15.05 15.90
C THR A 305 12.08 -14.58 14.58
N THR A 306 11.27 -13.53 14.65
CA THR A 306 10.59 -12.95 13.49
C THR A 306 11.16 -11.58 13.12
N GLN A 307 11.04 -11.19 11.84
CA GLN A 307 11.42 -9.84 11.39
C GLN A 307 10.65 -8.75 12.15
N ALA A 308 9.39 -9.00 12.49
CA ALA A 308 8.55 -8.07 13.24
C ALA A 308 9.08 -7.86 14.66
N SER A 309 9.48 -8.94 15.37
CA SER A 309 10.03 -8.83 16.72
C SER A 309 11.35 -8.09 16.73
N ILE A 310 12.27 -8.41 15.80
CA ILE A 310 13.56 -7.69 15.67
C ILE A 310 13.36 -6.22 15.32
N SER A 311 12.45 -5.92 14.38
CA SER A 311 12.11 -4.54 14.04
C SER A 311 11.64 -3.75 15.28
N SER A 312 10.78 -4.33 16.09
CA SER A 312 10.28 -3.71 17.33
C SER A 312 11.41 -3.48 18.34
N ILE A 313 12.29 -4.47 18.53
CA ILE A 313 13.46 -4.34 19.44
C ILE A 313 14.36 -3.18 18.98
N ILE A 314 14.67 -3.13 17.68
CA ILE A 314 15.55 -2.09 17.12
C ILE A 314 14.93 -0.69 17.33
N VAL A 315 13.66 -0.49 16.93
CA VAL A 315 13.00 0.81 17.06
C VAL A 315 12.94 1.28 18.52
N ASN A 316 12.74 0.37 19.47
CA ASN A 316 12.70 0.70 20.88
C ASN A 316 14.09 0.93 21.50
N SER A 317 15.16 0.41 20.90
CA SER A 317 16.53 0.60 21.39
C SER A 317 17.14 1.93 20.96
N VAL A 318 16.67 2.53 19.87
CA VAL A 318 17.18 3.82 19.38
C VAL A 318 16.50 4.95 20.14
N LYS A 319 17.33 5.83 20.73
CA LYS A 319 16.83 6.97 21.51
C LYS A 319 16.15 7.97 20.57
N ALA A 320 14.91 8.30 20.85
CA ALA A 320 14.22 9.40 20.19
C ALA A 320 14.79 10.76 20.61
N PRO A 321 14.84 11.74 19.71
CA PRO A 321 15.31 13.09 19.98
C PRO A 321 14.41 13.83 20.97
#